data_fd29c1c0e7ee06f04999ee27a5907a6a
#
_entry.id   fd29c1c0e7ee06f04999ee27a5907a6a
#
_cell.length_a   1.000
_cell.length_b   1.000
_cell.length_c   1.000
_cell.angle_alpha   90.00
_cell.angle_beta   90.00
_cell.angle_gamma   90.00
#
_symmetry.space_group_name_H-M   'P 1'
#
loop_
_entity.id
_entity.type
_entity.pdbx_description
1 polymer ?
#
loop_
_entity_poly.entity_id
_entity_poly.type
_entity_poly.pdbx_seq_one_letter_code
_entity_poly.pdbx_strand_id
1 'polypeptide(L)'
;MPHLAVPARTCNVALATMLRIPRSREGSDTARDDDEQVDDLVLRIAVVVLAVSFAAWVFGSVLIVVGRLRYERIHRDAGDRPLSKRQADRLVKRAGTEPRTEWGRWRRVSALQRLERAHHPAVPRLLRRVLNDPDPNIVAAAIRTLGEIGDEWAIELLVDALRRGEGSRSRVASELERLAPAPGPKLLPLLRDAKPAVRFWGATLLHAYPGLGETTLIELTWDTDPNVRAAAVETLGTRHGRAVGTALTARLDDNEWFVRVHAARAVGHVVGVEAAPSLTRLLSDQRWWVRTAAKDALRGIGADAVPSLLATLTHDDLFARNGAAEVLQDIGFVDFLALDNPRSPLLERIYDAGGERFEEAARARVASLASEQVRAA
;
A
#
# COMPACT_ATOMS: atom_id res chain seq x y z
N MET A 1 -11.50 1.07 3.02
CA MET A 1 -12.38 -0.10 2.89
C MET A 1 -12.11 -0.76 1.56
N PRO A 2 -11.45 -1.91 1.48
CA PRO A 2 -11.56 -2.78 0.31
C PRO A 2 -12.45 -3.97 0.64
N HIS A 3 -13.35 -4.25 -0.28
CA HIS A 3 -14.27 -5.36 -0.30
C HIS A 3 -13.52 -6.71 -0.30
N LEU A 4 -13.72 -7.52 0.73
CA LEU A 4 -13.47 -8.95 0.69
C LEU A 4 -14.66 -9.61 -0.01
N ALA A 5 -14.59 -9.74 -1.32
CA ALA A 5 -15.43 -10.64 -2.10
C ALA A 5 -14.78 -12.04 -2.06
N VAL A 6 -15.35 -12.93 -1.27
CA VAL A 6 -15.05 -14.37 -1.33
C VAL A 6 -15.73 -14.92 -2.60
N PRO A 7 -15.01 -15.59 -3.50
CA PRO A 7 -15.63 -16.11 -4.72
C PRO A 7 -16.51 -17.34 -4.40
N ALA A 8 -17.80 -17.19 -4.59
CA ALA A 8 -18.83 -18.20 -4.42
C ALA A 8 -18.79 -19.36 -5.47
N ARG A 9 -17.66 -19.58 -6.15
CA ARG A 9 -17.56 -20.58 -7.23
C ARG A 9 -16.93 -21.92 -6.85
N THR A 10 -16.39 -22.08 -5.65
CA THR A 10 -15.73 -23.34 -5.25
C THR A 10 -16.62 -24.32 -4.48
N CYS A 11 -17.80 -23.91 -4.01
CA CYS A 11 -18.71 -24.83 -3.29
C CYS A 11 -19.61 -25.69 -4.23
N ASN A 12 -19.86 -25.27 -5.47
CA ASN A 12 -20.79 -26.02 -6.34
C ASN A 12 -20.19 -27.23 -7.07
N VAL A 13 -18.87 -27.38 -7.12
CA VAL A 13 -18.22 -28.51 -7.80
C VAL A 13 -18.06 -29.71 -6.87
N ALA A 14 -17.92 -29.50 -5.59
CA ALA A 14 -17.76 -30.59 -4.60
C ALA A 14 -19.09 -31.34 -4.32
N LEU A 15 -20.24 -30.65 -4.39
CA LEU A 15 -21.55 -31.29 -4.18
C LEU A 15 -22.03 -32.14 -5.39
N ALA A 16 -21.60 -31.79 -6.60
CA ALA A 16 -22.02 -32.52 -7.80
C ALA A 16 -21.26 -33.85 -7.99
N THR A 17 -20.12 -34.06 -7.33
CA THR A 17 -19.29 -35.25 -7.47
C THR A 17 -19.63 -36.34 -6.44
N MET A 18 -20.32 -36.00 -5.35
CA MET A 18 -20.73 -36.99 -4.33
C MET A 18 -22.07 -37.69 -4.58
N LEU A 19 -22.83 -37.35 -5.63
CA LEU A 19 -24.15 -37.89 -5.92
C LEU A 19 -24.20 -38.80 -7.16
N ARG A 20 -23.08 -39.43 -7.55
CA ARG A 20 -23.11 -40.50 -8.56
C ARG A 20 -23.09 -41.86 -7.90
N ILE A 21 -24.30 -42.40 -7.59
CA ILE A 21 -24.54 -43.82 -7.28
C ILE A 21 -24.77 -44.52 -8.61
N PRO A 22 -24.05 -45.64 -8.92
CA PRO A 22 -24.27 -46.40 -10.13
C PRO A 22 -25.59 -47.15 -10.02
N ARG A 23 -26.51 -46.95 -11.00
CA ARG A 23 -27.72 -47.73 -11.13
C ARG A 23 -27.38 -49.13 -11.63
N SER A 24 -27.54 -50.13 -10.77
CA SER A 24 -27.71 -51.53 -11.20
C SER A 24 -29.21 -51.79 -11.45
N ARG A 25 -29.51 -52.29 -12.64
CA ARG A 25 -30.84 -52.80 -13.02
C ARG A 25 -31.01 -54.21 -12.47
N GLU A 26 -32.22 -54.47 -12.02
CA GLU A 26 -32.90 -55.75 -11.75
C GLU A 26 -33.18 -56.04 -10.28
N GLY A 27 -34.49 -56.17 -10.00
CA GLY A 27 -35.04 -56.85 -8.83
C GLY A 27 -36.15 -56.12 -8.09
N SER A 28 -37.39 -56.62 -8.29
CA SER A 28 -38.61 -56.59 -7.43
C SER A 28 -39.10 -55.26 -6.80
N ASP A 29 -40.41 -55.07 -6.87
CA ASP A 29 -41.18 -53.88 -6.41
C ASP A 29 -40.97 -53.48 -4.91
N THR A 30 -40.45 -54.35 -4.08
CA THR A 30 -40.13 -54.04 -2.65
C THR A 30 -38.87 -53.18 -2.48
N ALA A 31 -37.92 -53.21 -3.42
CA ALA A 31 -36.72 -52.38 -3.37
C ALA A 31 -36.97 -50.92 -3.78
N ARG A 32 -38.10 -50.64 -4.44
CA ARG A 32 -38.46 -49.25 -4.83
C ARG A 32 -39.02 -48.43 -3.69
N ASP A 33 -39.78 -49.08 -2.77
CA ASP A 33 -40.29 -48.39 -1.58
C ASP A 33 -39.19 -48.07 -0.58
N ASP A 34 -38.15 -48.92 -0.44
CA ASP A 34 -37.02 -48.70 0.44
C ASP A 34 -36.09 -47.56 -0.09
N ASP A 35 -35.86 -47.47 -1.40
CA ASP A 35 -35.07 -46.41 -2.01
C ASP A 35 -35.77 -45.02 -1.91
N GLU A 36 -37.12 -44.99 -2.08
CA GLU A 36 -37.89 -43.74 -1.92
C GLU A 36 -37.90 -43.27 -0.44
N GLN A 37 -37.94 -44.17 0.53
CA GLN A 37 -37.82 -43.85 1.97
C GLN A 37 -36.44 -43.35 2.34
N VAL A 38 -35.36 -43.91 1.78
CA VAL A 38 -33.97 -43.49 2.03
C VAL A 38 -33.74 -42.10 1.43
N ASP A 39 -34.23 -41.82 0.22
CA ASP A 39 -34.13 -40.53 -0.43
C ASP A 39 -34.88 -39.42 0.36
N ASP A 40 -36.08 -39.72 0.88
CA ASP A 40 -36.87 -38.81 1.73
C ASP A 40 -36.15 -38.54 3.05
N LEU A 41 -35.54 -39.56 3.68
CA LEU A 41 -34.76 -39.41 4.90
C LEU A 41 -33.49 -38.52 4.68
N VAL A 42 -32.76 -38.77 3.58
CA VAL A 42 -31.59 -37.99 3.20
C VAL A 42 -31.97 -36.53 2.94
N LEU A 43 -33.09 -36.28 2.23
CA LEU A 43 -33.59 -34.93 1.99
C LEU A 43 -33.96 -34.23 3.28
N ARG A 44 -34.63 -34.91 4.22
CA ARG A 44 -34.98 -34.35 5.54
C ARG A 44 -33.74 -34.01 6.36
N ILE A 45 -32.75 -34.90 6.38
CA ILE A 45 -31.47 -34.60 7.07
C ILE A 45 -30.76 -33.41 6.44
N ALA A 46 -30.71 -33.34 5.10
CA ALA A 46 -30.11 -32.22 4.38
C ALA A 46 -30.82 -30.88 4.71
N VAL A 47 -32.15 -30.87 4.74
CA VAL A 47 -32.96 -29.70 5.11
C VAL A 47 -32.69 -29.27 6.56
N VAL A 48 -32.61 -30.23 7.50
CA VAL A 48 -32.31 -29.93 8.90
C VAL A 48 -30.89 -29.37 9.06
N VAL A 49 -29.89 -29.94 8.39
CA VAL A 49 -28.51 -29.47 8.43
C VAL A 49 -28.40 -28.04 7.82
N LEU A 50 -29.09 -27.78 6.71
CA LEU A 50 -29.15 -26.44 6.11
C LEU A 50 -29.85 -25.44 7.05
N ALA A 51 -30.97 -25.83 7.68
CA ALA A 51 -31.70 -24.97 8.61
C ALA A 51 -30.85 -24.62 9.85
N VAL A 52 -30.15 -25.62 10.43
CA VAL A 52 -29.26 -25.43 11.59
C VAL A 52 -28.06 -24.54 11.18
N SER A 53 -27.46 -24.78 10.03
CA SER A 53 -26.36 -23.96 9.50
C SER A 53 -26.78 -22.51 9.25
N PHE A 54 -27.94 -22.31 8.66
CA PHE A 54 -28.53 -20.99 8.43
C PHE A 54 -28.87 -20.28 9.76
N ALA A 55 -29.46 -20.98 10.72
CA ALA A 55 -29.74 -20.44 12.04
C ALA A 55 -28.46 -20.04 12.79
N ALA A 56 -27.41 -20.85 12.72
CA ALA A 56 -26.10 -20.54 13.29
C ALA A 56 -25.46 -19.31 12.60
N TRP A 57 -25.58 -19.19 11.29
CA TRP A 57 -25.10 -18.04 10.52
C TRP A 57 -25.89 -16.76 10.88
N VAL A 58 -27.21 -16.82 10.93
CA VAL A 58 -28.08 -15.69 11.35
C VAL A 58 -27.76 -15.28 12.78
N PHE A 59 -27.62 -16.23 13.70
CA PHE A 59 -27.28 -15.96 15.10
C PHE A 59 -25.90 -15.31 15.22
N GLY A 60 -24.90 -15.81 14.49
CA GLY A 60 -23.57 -15.20 14.40
C GLY A 60 -23.61 -13.77 13.86
N SER A 61 -24.37 -13.56 12.79
CA SER A 61 -24.56 -12.23 12.19
C SER A 61 -25.26 -11.26 13.12
N VAL A 62 -26.30 -11.71 13.83
CA VAL A 62 -27.01 -10.91 14.84
C VAL A 62 -26.09 -10.54 16.01
N LEU A 63 -25.25 -11.47 16.47
CA LEU A 63 -24.26 -11.18 17.53
C LEU A 63 -23.24 -10.13 17.08
N ILE A 64 -22.80 -10.18 15.84
CA ILE A 64 -21.87 -9.19 15.26
C ILE A 64 -22.55 -7.82 15.17
N VAL A 65 -23.80 -7.76 14.68
CA VAL A 65 -24.56 -6.51 14.57
C VAL A 65 -24.88 -5.93 15.94
N VAL A 66 -25.33 -6.76 16.87
CA VAL A 66 -25.61 -6.33 18.26
C VAL A 66 -24.33 -5.88 18.95
N GLY A 67 -23.21 -6.57 18.71
CA GLY A 67 -21.89 -6.17 19.19
C GLY A 67 -21.48 -4.81 18.64
N ARG A 68 -21.68 -4.58 17.33
CA ARG A 68 -21.41 -3.31 16.66
C ARG A 68 -22.31 -2.18 17.15
N LEU A 69 -23.61 -2.41 17.26
CA LEU A 69 -24.57 -1.41 17.78
C LEU A 69 -24.31 -1.08 19.25
N ARG A 70 -23.95 -2.09 20.06
CA ARG A 70 -23.51 -1.87 21.45
C ARG A 70 -22.21 -1.07 21.52
N TYR A 71 -21.27 -1.36 20.63
CA TYR A 71 -20.01 -0.63 20.49
C TYR A 71 -20.28 0.84 20.12
N GLU A 72 -21.10 1.09 19.10
CA GLU A 72 -21.48 2.45 18.66
C GLU A 72 -22.27 3.21 19.73
N ARG A 73 -23.17 2.54 20.44
CA ARG A 73 -23.92 3.14 21.56
C ARG A 73 -22.98 3.49 22.73
N ILE A 74 -22.06 2.59 23.09
CA ILE A 74 -21.07 2.82 24.15
C ILE A 74 -20.13 3.98 23.78
N HIS A 75 -19.76 4.13 22.51
CA HIS A 75 -18.97 5.27 22.06
C HIS A 75 -19.79 6.58 21.96
N ARG A 76 -21.07 6.51 21.67
CA ARG A 76 -21.96 7.67 21.60
C ARG A 76 -22.41 8.17 22.97
N ASP A 77 -22.71 7.27 23.89
CA ASP A 77 -23.17 7.59 25.26
C ASP A 77 -22.00 7.88 26.24
N ALA A 78 -20.79 7.48 25.90
CA ALA A 78 -19.58 7.77 26.66
C ALA A 78 -19.01 9.16 26.27
N GLY A 79 -19.86 10.19 26.27
CA GLY A 79 -19.40 11.57 26.09
C GLY A 79 -18.15 11.87 26.93
N ASP A 80 -17.45 12.95 26.64
CA ASP A 80 -16.14 13.41 27.16
C ASP A 80 -15.94 13.40 28.70
N ARG A 81 -16.72 12.62 29.43
CA ARG A 81 -16.59 12.53 30.89
C ARG A 81 -15.39 11.66 31.26
N PRO A 82 -14.46 12.18 32.05
CA PRO A 82 -13.34 11.41 32.56
C PRO A 82 -13.85 10.21 33.37
N LEU A 83 -13.18 9.07 33.22
CA LEU A 83 -13.53 7.86 33.95
C LEU A 83 -13.26 8.05 35.43
N SER A 84 -14.18 7.60 36.28
CA SER A 84 -13.91 7.55 37.71
C SER A 84 -12.77 6.58 38.04
N LYS A 85 -12.03 6.81 39.12
CA LYS A 85 -10.90 5.97 39.53
C LYS A 85 -11.27 4.48 39.56
N ARG A 86 -12.46 4.14 40.12
CA ARG A 86 -12.97 2.75 40.18
C ARG A 86 -13.23 2.14 38.79
N GLN A 87 -13.66 2.95 37.81
CA GLN A 87 -13.84 2.50 36.41
C GLN A 87 -12.50 2.27 35.74
N ALA A 88 -11.56 3.16 35.93
CA ALA A 88 -10.19 3.03 35.41
C ALA A 88 -9.51 1.77 36.00
N ASP A 89 -9.57 1.54 37.32
CA ASP A 89 -9.05 0.33 37.97
C ASP A 89 -9.63 -0.97 37.37
N ARG A 90 -10.94 -0.98 37.12
CA ARG A 90 -11.61 -2.14 36.48
C ARG A 90 -11.15 -2.38 35.06
N LEU A 91 -10.93 -1.32 34.28
CA LEU A 91 -10.44 -1.44 32.91
C LEU A 91 -8.99 -1.95 32.89
N VAL A 92 -8.12 -1.38 33.73
CA VAL A 92 -6.72 -1.82 33.87
C VAL A 92 -6.66 -3.30 34.26
N LYS A 93 -7.46 -3.74 35.26
CA LYS A 93 -7.51 -5.14 35.65
C LYS A 93 -7.98 -6.03 34.51
N ARG A 94 -9.04 -5.65 33.79
CA ARG A 94 -9.60 -6.43 32.67
C ARG A 94 -8.62 -6.50 31.49
N ALA A 95 -7.99 -5.41 31.13
CA ALA A 95 -7.00 -5.36 30.07
C ALA A 95 -5.73 -6.17 30.38
N GLY A 96 -5.37 -6.28 31.69
CA GLY A 96 -4.22 -7.05 32.16
C GLY A 96 -4.48 -8.56 32.36
N THR A 97 -5.73 -9.02 32.28
CA THR A 97 -6.09 -10.42 32.54
C THR A 97 -6.02 -11.24 31.27
N GLU A 98 -5.30 -12.38 31.30
CA GLU A 98 -5.24 -13.30 30.16
C GLU A 98 -6.61 -13.95 29.90
N PRO A 99 -7.10 -13.92 28.66
CA PRO A 99 -8.41 -14.47 28.33
C PRO A 99 -8.32 -15.98 28.13
N ARG A 100 -9.24 -16.73 28.75
CA ARG A 100 -9.40 -18.17 28.56
C ARG A 100 -10.41 -18.53 27.45
N THR A 101 -11.17 -17.56 26.95
CA THR A 101 -12.24 -17.74 25.97
C THR A 101 -12.20 -16.64 24.93
N GLU A 102 -12.80 -16.88 23.75
CA GLU A 102 -12.94 -15.83 22.72
C GLU A 102 -13.68 -14.59 23.23
N TRP A 103 -14.75 -14.80 24.01
CA TRP A 103 -15.47 -13.71 24.65
C TRP A 103 -14.58 -12.91 25.61
N GLY A 104 -13.67 -13.58 26.31
CA GLY A 104 -12.64 -12.94 27.14
C GLY A 104 -11.69 -12.07 26.32
N ARG A 105 -11.26 -12.54 25.13
CA ARG A 105 -10.43 -11.76 24.20
C ARG A 105 -11.12 -10.48 23.77
N TRP A 106 -12.36 -10.55 23.32
CA TRP A 106 -13.15 -9.37 22.94
C TRP A 106 -13.31 -8.37 24.09
N ARG A 107 -13.54 -8.85 25.31
CA ARG A 107 -13.60 -8.00 26.50
C ARG A 107 -12.29 -7.31 26.81
N ARG A 108 -11.15 -7.99 26.57
CA ARG A 108 -9.81 -7.45 26.77
C ARG A 108 -9.50 -6.38 25.74
N VAL A 109 -9.75 -6.64 24.45
CA VAL A 109 -9.60 -5.66 23.36
C VAL A 109 -10.46 -4.41 23.64
N SER A 110 -11.73 -4.59 23.98
CA SER A 110 -12.62 -3.47 24.34
C SER A 110 -12.15 -2.69 25.57
N ALA A 111 -11.52 -3.36 26.54
CA ALA A 111 -10.96 -2.69 27.70
C ALA A 111 -9.73 -1.87 27.31
N LEU A 112 -8.84 -2.40 26.45
CA LEU A 112 -7.66 -1.69 25.94
C LEU A 112 -8.06 -0.42 25.23
N GLN A 113 -9.02 -0.48 24.29
CA GLN A 113 -9.51 0.67 23.52
C GLN A 113 -10.10 1.80 24.37
N ARG A 114 -10.54 1.48 25.57
CA ARG A 114 -11.10 2.48 26.53
C ARG A 114 -10.08 3.03 27.50
N LEU A 115 -8.83 2.52 27.47
CA LEU A 115 -7.75 2.99 28.34
C LEU A 115 -7.26 4.40 27.96
N GLU A 116 -7.51 4.86 26.74
CA GLU A 116 -7.20 6.23 26.29
C GLU A 116 -7.76 7.29 27.25
N ARG A 117 -8.96 7.01 27.82
CA ARG A 117 -9.67 7.90 28.75
C ARG A 117 -9.33 7.64 30.21
N ALA A 118 -8.54 6.62 30.49
CA ALA A 118 -8.17 6.24 31.83
C ALA A 118 -6.81 6.87 32.19
N HIS A 119 -6.81 8.11 32.69
CA HIS A 119 -5.63 8.75 33.25
C HIS A 119 -5.14 7.99 34.51
N HIS A 120 -4.71 6.73 34.32
CA HIS A 120 -4.33 5.83 35.39
C HIS A 120 -2.82 5.51 35.31
N PRO A 121 -2.07 5.63 36.43
CA PRO A 121 -0.60 5.49 36.42
C PRO A 121 -0.09 4.10 36.02
N ALA A 122 -0.95 3.07 36.05
CA ALA A 122 -0.57 1.72 35.61
C ALA A 122 -0.70 1.51 34.09
N VAL A 123 -1.34 2.43 33.33
CA VAL A 123 -1.58 2.26 31.88
C VAL A 123 -0.28 2.12 31.08
N PRO A 124 0.76 2.94 31.27
CA PRO A 124 2.01 2.80 30.54
C PRO A 124 2.68 1.44 30.73
N ARG A 125 2.72 0.94 31.97
CA ARG A 125 3.30 -0.38 32.28
C ARG A 125 2.47 -1.51 31.72
N LEU A 126 1.14 -1.38 31.74
CA LEU A 126 0.23 -2.36 31.17
C LEU A 126 0.40 -2.44 29.65
N LEU A 127 0.35 -1.32 28.92
CA LEU A 127 0.47 -1.30 27.48
C LEU A 127 1.83 -1.82 27.01
N ARG A 128 2.93 -1.47 27.71
CA ARG A 128 4.25 -2.06 27.46
C ARG A 128 4.25 -3.59 27.56
N ARG A 129 3.53 -4.18 28.53
CA ARG A 129 3.42 -5.63 28.65
C ARG A 129 2.57 -6.22 27.52
N VAL A 130 1.46 -5.55 27.18
CA VAL A 130 0.52 -6.01 26.15
C VAL A 130 1.10 -5.96 24.74
N LEU A 131 2.08 -5.11 24.46
CA LEU A 131 2.79 -5.11 23.18
C LEU A 131 3.54 -6.44 22.90
N ASN A 132 3.85 -7.22 23.94
CA ASN A 132 4.47 -8.55 23.85
C ASN A 132 3.46 -9.70 24.00
N ASP A 133 2.15 -9.42 23.84
CA ASP A 133 1.11 -10.44 23.93
C ASP A 133 1.17 -11.42 22.74
N PRO A 134 0.95 -12.73 22.95
CA PRO A 134 0.95 -13.70 21.85
C PRO A 134 -0.21 -13.51 20.86
N ASP A 135 -1.30 -12.84 21.26
CA ASP A 135 -2.43 -12.57 20.36
C ASP A 135 -2.22 -11.26 19.57
N PRO A 136 -2.05 -11.35 18.23
CA PRO A 136 -1.80 -10.18 17.40
C PRO A 136 -2.94 -9.14 17.41
N ASN A 137 -4.18 -9.54 17.72
CA ASN A 137 -5.30 -8.62 17.82
C ASN A 137 -5.22 -7.78 19.09
N ILE A 138 -4.72 -8.36 20.17
CA ILE A 138 -4.49 -7.68 21.44
C ILE A 138 -3.34 -6.67 21.28
N VAL A 139 -2.25 -7.08 20.63
CA VAL A 139 -1.13 -6.17 20.28
C VAL A 139 -1.61 -5.02 19.39
N ALA A 140 -2.41 -5.32 18.37
CA ALA A 140 -2.98 -4.30 17.48
C ALA A 140 -3.88 -3.30 18.23
N ALA A 141 -4.66 -3.77 19.18
CA ALA A 141 -5.47 -2.90 20.04
C ALA A 141 -4.61 -1.99 20.93
N ALA A 142 -3.52 -2.54 21.49
CA ALA A 142 -2.57 -1.74 22.29
C ALA A 142 -1.86 -0.65 21.46
N ILE A 143 -1.40 -0.98 20.24
CA ILE A 143 -0.79 -0.02 19.32
C ILE A 143 -1.76 1.13 19.01
N ARG A 144 -3.02 0.81 18.68
CA ARG A 144 -4.05 1.82 18.43
C ARG A 144 -4.30 2.69 19.67
N THR A 145 -4.44 2.07 20.86
CA THR A 145 -4.65 2.80 22.10
C THR A 145 -3.49 3.76 22.40
N LEU A 146 -2.25 3.34 22.14
CA LEU A 146 -1.09 4.24 22.26
C LEU A 146 -1.17 5.41 21.29
N GLY A 147 -1.59 5.16 20.04
CA GLY A 147 -1.82 6.20 19.06
C GLY A 147 -2.94 7.17 19.45
N GLU A 148 -4.02 6.68 20.08
CA GLU A 148 -5.11 7.51 20.56
C GLU A 148 -4.73 8.35 21.79
N ILE A 149 -3.89 7.82 22.68
CA ILE A 149 -3.33 8.56 23.82
C ILE A 149 -2.41 9.71 23.33
N GLY A 150 -1.47 9.40 22.44
CA GLY A 150 -0.61 10.40 21.78
C GLY A 150 0.36 11.16 22.69
N ASP A 151 0.38 10.90 23.98
CA ASP A 151 1.29 11.52 24.93
C ASP A 151 2.74 11.10 24.67
N GLU A 152 3.70 11.87 25.17
CA GLU A 152 5.13 11.66 24.97
C GLU A 152 5.58 10.23 25.30
N TRP A 153 5.13 9.67 26.43
CA TRP A 153 5.45 8.30 26.81
C TRP A 153 4.82 7.25 25.88
N ALA A 154 3.64 7.55 25.31
CA ALA A 154 2.97 6.65 24.37
C ALA A 154 3.71 6.62 23.03
N ILE A 155 4.17 7.78 22.55
CA ILE A 155 5.06 7.90 21.39
C ILE A 155 6.36 7.12 21.61
N GLU A 156 6.98 7.23 22.79
CA GLU A 156 8.17 6.45 23.14
C GLU A 156 7.93 4.94 23.08
N LEU A 157 6.79 4.48 23.59
CA LEU A 157 6.44 3.07 23.50
C LEU A 157 6.21 2.61 22.06
N LEU A 158 5.61 3.44 21.21
CA LEU A 158 5.43 3.14 19.78
C LEU A 158 6.78 3.08 19.06
N VAL A 159 7.69 4.03 19.30
CA VAL A 159 9.03 4.02 18.72
C VAL A 159 9.82 2.79 19.20
N ASP A 160 9.75 2.45 20.48
CA ASP A 160 10.34 1.24 21.03
C ASP A 160 9.75 -0.05 20.41
N ALA A 161 8.44 -0.10 20.21
CA ALA A 161 7.75 -1.23 19.56
C ALA A 161 8.23 -1.41 18.10
N LEU A 162 8.35 -0.31 17.35
CA LEU A 162 8.92 -0.31 16.00
C LEU A 162 10.34 -0.90 15.98
N ARG A 163 11.17 -0.45 16.89
CA ARG A 163 12.59 -0.85 17.02
C ARG A 163 12.75 -2.32 17.39
N ARG A 164 11.94 -2.82 18.32
CA ARG A 164 11.96 -4.22 18.74
C ARG A 164 11.26 -5.14 17.75
N GLY A 165 10.34 -4.63 16.96
CA GLY A 165 9.47 -5.41 16.07
C GLY A 165 8.30 -6.05 16.80
N GLU A 166 7.82 -5.39 17.85
CA GLU A 166 6.64 -5.81 18.59
C GLU A 166 5.39 -5.49 17.76
N GLY A 167 4.64 -6.51 17.40
CA GLY A 167 3.49 -6.40 16.52
C GLY A 167 3.85 -6.05 15.07
N SER A 168 2.90 -5.48 14.36
CA SER A 168 3.09 -5.06 12.95
C SER A 168 3.76 -3.68 12.87
N ARG A 169 4.98 -3.62 12.33
CA ARG A 169 5.68 -2.35 12.13
C ARG A 169 4.90 -1.35 11.29
N SER A 170 4.17 -1.81 10.28
CA SER A 170 3.32 -0.94 9.46
C SER A 170 2.22 -0.27 10.26
N ARG A 171 1.58 -0.99 11.20
CA ARG A 171 0.58 -0.40 12.09
C ARG A 171 1.18 0.62 13.05
N VAL A 172 2.34 0.30 13.63
CA VAL A 172 3.05 1.25 14.49
C VAL A 172 3.43 2.50 13.71
N ALA A 173 3.94 2.34 12.50
CA ALA A 173 4.28 3.46 11.62
C ALA A 173 3.06 4.33 11.30
N SER A 174 1.93 3.74 10.93
CA SER A 174 0.70 4.49 10.66
C SER A 174 0.21 5.30 11.87
N GLU A 175 0.36 4.79 13.10
CA GLU A 175 0.01 5.57 14.30
C GLU A 175 1.01 6.71 14.55
N LEU A 176 2.31 6.48 14.31
CA LEU A 176 3.33 7.52 14.43
C LEU A 176 3.17 8.63 13.37
N GLU A 177 2.78 8.28 12.14
CA GLU A 177 2.44 9.26 11.09
C GLU A 177 1.25 10.11 11.48
N ARG A 178 0.20 9.49 12.00
CA ARG A 178 -1.01 10.18 12.45
C ARG A 178 -0.75 11.18 13.58
N LEU A 179 0.27 10.92 14.39
CA LEU A 179 0.69 11.78 15.50
C LEU A 179 1.65 12.90 15.08
N ALA A 180 2.02 12.98 13.80
CA ALA A 180 2.90 14.06 13.32
C ALA A 180 2.37 15.46 13.76
N PRO A 181 3.23 16.41 14.13
CA PRO A 181 4.70 16.37 14.07
C PRO A 181 5.40 15.87 15.35
N ALA A 182 4.67 15.52 16.40
CA ALA A 182 5.24 15.24 17.73
C ALA A 182 6.34 14.14 17.76
N PRO A 183 6.23 12.98 17.03
CA PRO A 183 7.25 11.95 17.07
C PRO A 183 8.57 12.31 16.39
N GLY A 184 8.62 13.33 15.53
CA GLY A 184 9.74 13.60 14.64
C GLY A 184 11.13 13.47 15.26
N PRO A 185 11.48 14.22 16.33
CA PRO A 185 12.80 14.14 16.95
C PRO A 185 13.15 12.74 17.49
N LYS A 186 12.14 11.97 17.93
CA LYS A 186 12.31 10.61 18.45
C LYS A 186 12.55 9.56 17.37
N LEU A 187 12.30 9.90 16.09
CA LEU A 187 12.56 9.03 14.94
C LEU A 187 14.00 9.07 14.46
N LEU A 188 14.74 10.16 14.72
CA LEU A 188 16.12 10.33 14.25
C LEU A 188 17.07 9.19 14.66
N PRO A 189 17.04 8.67 15.91
CA PRO A 189 17.87 7.54 16.29
C PRO A 189 17.61 6.26 15.49
N LEU A 190 16.40 6.09 14.92
CA LEU A 190 16.04 4.91 14.12
C LEU A 190 16.85 4.84 12.82
N LEU A 191 17.24 5.98 12.26
CA LEU A 191 18.02 6.07 11.02
C LEU A 191 19.42 5.43 11.16
N ARG A 192 19.94 5.33 12.37
CA ARG A 192 21.27 4.77 12.68
C ARG A 192 21.20 3.46 13.44
N ASP A 193 20.03 2.82 13.48
CA ASP A 193 19.88 1.52 14.15
C ASP A 193 20.66 0.42 13.42
N ALA A 194 21.17 -0.54 14.16
CA ALA A 194 21.91 -1.67 13.59
C ALA A 194 21.05 -2.53 12.64
N LYS A 195 19.73 -2.60 12.87
CA LYS A 195 18.80 -3.41 12.08
C LYS A 195 18.33 -2.64 10.85
N PRO A 196 18.55 -3.14 9.61
CA PRO A 196 18.09 -2.47 8.39
C PRO A 196 16.59 -2.19 8.40
N ALA A 197 15.77 -3.14 8.87
CA ALA A 197 14.34 -2.97 8.97
C ALA A 197 13.91 -1.77 9.86
N VAL A 198 14.71 -1.40 10.85
CA VAL A 198 14.45 -0.22 11.71
C VAL A 198 14.83 1.04 10.96
N ARG A 199 16.01 1.05 10.29
CA ARG A 199 16.44 2.19 9.46
C ARG A 199 15.43 2.46 8.32
N PHE A 200 14.93 1.40 7.67
CA PHE A 200 13.89 1.50 6.65
C PHE A 200 12.66 2.25 7.16
N TRP A 201 12.08 1.83 8.26
CA TRP A 201 10.90 2.49 8.83
C TRP A 201 11.22 3.89 9.34
N GLY A 202 12.42 4.12 9.88
CA GLY A 202 12.88 5.46 10.24
C GLY A 202 12.92 6.39 9.04
N ALA A 203 13.50 5.95 7.92
CA ALA A 203 13.56 6.72 6.69
C ALA A 203 12.16 6.99 6.11
N THR A 204 11.30 5.97 6.06
CA THR A 204 9.92 6.08 5.56
C THR A 204 9.11 7.09 6.37
N LEU A 205 9.16 7.01 7.70
CA LEU A 205 8.40 7.90 8.59
C LEU A 205 8.82 9.37 8.46
N LEU A 206 10.08 9.64 8.11
CA LEU A 206 10.55 11.02 7.92
C LEU A 206 10.00 11.71 6.67
N HIS A 207 9.24 10.99 5.84
CA HIS A 207 8.46 11.62 4.75
C HIS A 207 7.47 12.68 5.31
N ALA A 208 6.87 12.41 6.46
CA ALA A 208 5.94 13.34 7.11
C ALA A 208 6.62 14.52 7.82
N TYR A 209 7.97 14.61 7.80
CA TYR A 209 8.74 15.62 8.55
C TYR A 209 9.74 16.35 7.66
N PRO A 210 9.28 17.31 6.84
CA PRO A 210 10.14 18.10 5.96
C PRO A 210 11.29 18.78 6.74
N GLY A 211 12.51 18.67 6.23
CA GLY A 211 13.69 19.30 6.85
C GLY A 211 14.33 18.51 8.00
N LEU A 212 13.69 17.45 8.51
CA LEU A 212 14.25 16.66 9.60
C LEU A 212 15.14 15.52 9.08
N GLY A 213 16.36 15.38 9.60
CA GLY A 213 17.27 14.26 9.34
C GLY A 213 17.81 14.19 7.91
N GLU A 214 17.82 15.29 7.15
CA GLU A 214 18.23 15.35 5.75
C GLU A 214 19.65 14.78 5.52
N THR A 215 20.62 15.22 6.30
CA THR A 215 22.01 14.72 6.17
C THR A 215 22.07 13.19 6.33
N THR A 216 21.39 12.66 7.34
CA THR A 216 21.38 11.21 7.58
C THR A 216 20.60 10.46 6.49
N LEU A 217 19.52 11.03 5.94
CA LEU A 217 18.83 10.44 4.79
C LEU A 217 19.72 10.40 3.54
N ILE A 218 20.55 11.45 3.32
CA ILE A 218 21.56 11.43 2.24
C ILE A 218 22.58 10.30 2.50
N GLU A 219 23.05 10.12 3.72
CA GLU A 219 23.91 8.99 4.08
C GLU A 219 23.24 7.65 3.79
N LEU A 220 21.95 7.50 4.14
CA LEU A 220 21.19 6.27 3.92
C LEU A 220 20.91 5.95 2.44
N THR A 221 21.07 6.87 1.50
CA THR A 221 21.04 6.52 0.08
C THR A 221 22.18 5.57 -0.33
N TRP A 222 23.20 5.43 0.51
CA TRP A 222 24.34 4.51 0.36
C TRP A 222 24.28 3.31 1.32
N ASP A 223 23.14 3.07 1.96
CA ASP A 223 22.98 1.95 2.89
C ASP A 223 23.26 0.60 2.22
N THR A 224 23.76 -0.34 2.98
CA THR A 224 24.01 -1.71 2.50
C THR A 224 22.72 -2.44 2.10
N ASP A 225 21.60 -2.13 2.78
CA ASP A 225 20.29 -2.71 2.48
C ASP A 225 19.58 -1.88 1.40
N PRO A 226 19.19 -2.48 0.26
CA PRO A 226 18.57 -1.76 -0.84
C PRO A 226 17.19 -1.18 -0.49
N ASN A 227 16.44 -1.79 0.43
CA ASN A 227 15.15 -1.24 0.84
C ASN A 227 15.34 0.05 1.65
N VAL A 228 16.41 0.13 2.46
CA VAL A 228 16.77 1.36 3.17
C VAL A 228 17.16 2.45 2.17
N ARG A 229 17.97 2.12 1.14
CA ARG A 229 18.31 3.07 0.08
C ARG A 229 17.06 3.60 -0.62
N ALA A 230 16.15 2.70 -0.99
CA ALA A 230 14.89 3.07 -1.66
C ALA A 230 14.03 4.01 -0.80
N ALA A 231 13.85 3.70 0.49
CA ALA A 231 13.09 4.52 1.42
C ALA A 231 13.72 5.91 1.63
N ALA A 232 15.06 5.98 1.70
CA ALA A 232 15.78 7.24 1.81
C ALA A 232 15.61 8.10 0.54
N VAL A 233 15.72 7.48 -0.65
CA VAL A 233 15.53 8.13 -1.95
C VAL A 233 14.10 8.64 -2.10
N GLU A 234 13.11 7.84 -1.77
CA GLU A 234 11.70 8.23 -1.82
C GLU A 234 11.42 9.42 -0.90
N THR A 235 11.91 9.38 0.33
CA THR A 235 11.75 10.46 1.30
C THR A 235 12.47 11.73 0.85
N LEU A 236 13.67 11.63 0.30
CA LEU A 236 14.40 12.77 -0.26
C LEU A 236 13.73 13.35 -1.50
N GLY A 237 12.96 12.58 -2.25
CA GLY A 237 12.19 13.02 -3.42
C GLY A 237 11.15 14.11 -3.11
N THR A 238 10.83 14.36 -1.84
CA THR A 238 9.95 15.47 -1.40
C THR A 238 10.73 16.67 -0.89
N ARG A 239 12.07 16.67 -1.00
CA ARG A 239 12.96 17.71 -0.47
C ARG A 239 13.71 18.39 -1.59
N HIS A 240 14.23 19.58 -1.30
CA HIS A 240 14.93 20.39 -2.28
C HIS A 240 16.34 20.70 -1.78
N GLY A 241 17.24 20.92 -2.71
CA GLY A 241 18.60 21.32 -2.41
C GLY A 241 19.64 20.58 -3.24
N ARG A 242 20.80 21.24 -3.46
CA ARG A 242 21.86 20.69 -4.32
C ARG A 242 22.40 19.35 -3.81
N ALA A 243 22.58 19.22 -2.49
CA ALA A 243 23.08 17.98 -1.90
C ALA A 243 22.10 16.83 -2.09
N VAL A 244 20.80 17.09 -1.94
CA VAL A 244 19.71 16.14 -2.18
C VAL A 244 19.71 15.72 -3.66
N GLY A 245 19.70 16.67 -4.59
CA GLY A 245 19.73 16.39 -6.02
C GLY A 245 20.94 15.54 -6.42
N THR A 246 22.13 15.83 -5.89
CA THR A 246 23.34 15.03 -6.15
C THR A 246 23.19 13.60 -5.64
N ALA A 247 22.67 13.40 -4.42
CA ALA A 247 22.47 12.08 -3.83
C ALA A 247 21.46 11.27 -4.62
N LEU A 248 20.36 11.87 -5.04
CA LEU A 248 19.31 11.23 -5.84
C LEU A 248 19.84 10.84 -7.24
N THR A 249 20.55 11.73 -7.91
CA THR A 249 21.14 11.47 -9.23
C THR A 249 22.12 10.30 -9.20
N ALA A 250 22.92 10.17 -8.13
CA ALA A 250 23.81 9.04 -7.95
C ALA A 250 23.07 7.68 -7.83
N ARG A 251 21.80 7.67 -7.46
CA ARG A 251 20.98 6.43 -7.36
C ARG A 251 20.32 6.03 -8.68
N LEU A 252 20.42 6.82 -9.72
CA LEU A 252 19.99 6.40 -11.06
C LEU A 252 20.82 5.21 -11.60
N ASP A 253 22.02 5.03 -11.08
CA ASP A 253 22.94 3.93 -11.43
C ASP A 253 23.02 2.86 -10.31
N ASP A 254 22.01 2.77 -9.42
CA ASP A 254 21.97 1.76 -8.35
C ASP A 254 21.89 0.33 -8.93
N ASN A 255 22.52 -0.63 -8.27
CA ASN A 255 22.48 -2.04 -8.70
C ASN A 255 21.05 -2.60 -8.67
N GLU A 256 20.22 -2.14 -7.73
CA GLU A 256 18.86 -2.60 -7.58
C GLU A 256 17.88 -1.76 -8.40
N TRP A 257 17.16 -2.41 -9.28
CA TRP A 257 16.24 -1.76 -10.21
C TRP A 257 15.16 -0.90 -9.53
N PHE A 258 14.62 -1.34 -8.39
CA PHE A 258 13.59 -0.58 -7.69
C PHE A 258 14.14 0.69 -7.04
N VAL A 259 15.42 0.70 -6.64
CA VAL A 259 16.08 1.93 -6.20
C VAL A 259 16.21 2.91 -7.36
N ARG A 260 16.60 2.42 -8.56
CA ARG A 260 16.63 3.26 -9.78
C ARG A 260 15.24 3.83 -10.14
N VAL A 261 14.17 3.06 -9.94
CA VAL A 261 12.78 3.54 -10.13
C VAL A 261 12.44 4.71 -9.21
N HIS A 262 12.71 4.56 -7.91
CA HIS A 262 12.50 5.65 -6.94
C HIS A 262 13.38 6.86 -7.26
N ALA A 263 14.64 6.64 -7.64
CA ALA A 263 15.56 7.71 -8.03
C ALA A 263 15.07 8.47 -9.26
N ALA A 264 14.65 7.77 -10.33
CA ALA A 264 14.15 8.40 -11.54
C ALA A 264 12.94 9.31 -11.26
N ARG A 265 12.00 8.84 -10.45
CA ARG A 265 10.83 9.63 -10.02
C ARG A 265 11.24 10.86 -9.22
N ALA A 266 12.13 10.68 -8.24
CA ALA A 266 12.56 11.76 -7.36
C ALA A 266 13.37 12.84 -8.11
N VAL A 267 14.29 12.43 -8.99
CA VAL A 267 15.17 13.34 -9.73
C VAL A 267 14.38 14.25 -10.67
N GLY A 268 13.34 13.74 -11.33
CA GLY A 268 12.48 14.55 -12.19
C GLY A 268 11.85 15.74 -11.47
N HIS A 269 11.47 15.57 -10.21
CA HIS A 269 10.86 16.64 -9.38
C HIS A 269 11.90 17.54 -8.72
N VAL A 270 13.00 16.98 -8.22
CA VAL A 270 13.97 17.70 -7.37
C VAL A 270 15.02 18.43 -8.19
N VAL A 271 15.49 17.83 -9.27
CA VAL A 271 16.57 18.36 -10.12
C VAL A 271 15.99 19.03 -11.37
N GLY A 272 14.87 18.55 -11.89
CA GLY A 272 14.21 19.13 -13.05
C GLY A 272 14.98 18.91 -14.35
N VAL A 273 15.09 19.95 -15.17
CA VAL A 273 15.69 19.89 -16.54
C VAL A 273 17.14 19.37 -16.54
N GLU A 274 17.92 19.70 -15.53
CA GLU A 274 19.32 19.25 -15.41
C GLU A 274 19.43 17.72 -15.32
N ALA A 275 18.36 17.03 -14.92
CA ALA A 275 18.29 15.58 -14.85
C ALA A 275 18.00 14.91 -16.21
N ALA A 276 17.50 15.63 -17.20
CA ALA A 276 17.04 15.05 -18.47
C ALA A 276 18.11 14.17 -19.16
N PRO A 277 19.40 14.53 -19.24
CA PRO A 277 20.42 13.66 -19.84
C PRO A 277 20.63 12.34 -19.06
N SER A 278 20.50 12.37 -17.73
CA SER A 278 20.63 11.17 -16.90
C SER A 278 19.40 10.28 -16.99
N LEU A 279 18.20 10.87 -17.11
CA LEU A 279 16.94 10.16 -17.28
C LEU A 279 16.84 9.51 -18.67
N THR A 280 17.32 10.16 -19.73
CA THR A 280 17.31 9.55 -21.07
C THR A 280 18.20 8.32 -21.16
N ARG A 281 19.31 8.24 -20.41
CA ARG A 281 20.11 7.00 -20.31
C ARG A 281 19.31 5.83 -19.74
N LEU A 282 18.37 6.07 -18.83
CA LEU A 282 17.51 5.02 -18.25
C LEU A 282 16.46 4.50 -19.24
N LEU A 283 16.25 5.12 -20.39
CA LEU A 283 15.36 4.60 -21.43
C LEU A 283 15.89 3.29 -22.05
N SER A 284 17.19 2.99 -21.91
CA SER A 284 17.82 1.72 -22.29
C SER A 284 17.95 0.73 -21.13
N ASP A 285 17.38 1.01 -19.93
CA ASP A 285 17.49 0.09 -18.79
C ASP A 285 16.88 -1.27 -19.11
N GLN A 286 17.50 -2.34 -18.63
CA GLN A 286 17.00 -3.71 -18.82
C GLN A 286 15.61 -3.93 -18.22
N ARG A 287 15.26 -3.22 -17.15
CA ARG A 287 14.01 -3.34 -16.45
C ARG A 287 12.96 -2.37 -17.01
N TRP A 288 11.85 -2.91 -17.44
CA TRP A 288 10.74 -2.12 -17.97
C TRP A 288 10.25 -1.04 -16.97
N TRP A 289 10.19 -1.37 -15.69
CA TRP A 289 9.76 -0.43 -14.64
C TRP A 289 10.66 0.81 -14.55
N VAL A 290 11.98 0.65 -14.77
CA VAL A 290 12.94 1.76 -14.76
C VAL A 290 12.73 2.63 -15.99
N ARG A 291 12.59 2.02 -17.18
CA ARG A 291 12.29 2.77 -18.42
C ARG A 291 11.00 3.57 -18.30
N THR A 292 9.94 2.98 -17.70
CA THR A 292 8.66 3.67 -17.47
C THR A 292 8.83 4.84 -16.52
N ALA A 293 9.51 4.65 -15.38
CA ALA A 293 9.76 5.73 -14.44
C ALA A 293 10.56 6.88 -15.05
N ALA A 294 11.56 6.57 -15.91
CA ALA A 294 12.31 7.57 -16.64
C ALA A 294 11.43 8.35 -17.64
N LYS A 295 10.56 7.66 -18.40
CA LYS A 295 9.58 8.30 -19.29
C LYS A 295 8.65 9.24 -18.53
N ASP A 296 8.11 8.79 -17.40
CA ASP A 296 7.21 9.59 -16.57
C ASP A 296 7.91 10.84 -16.01
N ALA A 297 9.16 10.70 -15.57
CA ALA A 297 9.95 11.83 -15.10
C ALA A 297 10.26 12.84 -16.23
N LEU A 298 10.63 12.35 -17.42
CA LEU A 298 10.87 13.18 -18.60
C LEU A 298 9.60 13.91 -19.07
N ARG A 299 8.42 13.25 -19.01
CA ARG A 299 7.12 13.91 -19.26
C ARG A 299 6.88 15.04 -18.26
N GLY A 300 7.20 14.82 -16.98
CA GLY A 300 7.07 15.83 -15.94
C GLY A 300 7.97 17.05 -16.15
N ILE A 301 9.16 16.86 -16.73
CA ILE A 301 10.05 17.97 -17.14
C ILE A 301 9.45 18.73 -18.33
N GLY A 302 8.77 18.03 -19.23
CA GLY A 302 8.06 18.65 -20.36
C GLY A 302 8.98 19.11 -21.48
N ALA A 303 8.70 20.30 -22.06
CA ALA A 303 9.40 20.83 -23.22
C ALA A 303 10.91 21.01 -23.01
N ASP A 304 11.35 21.24 -21.80
CA ASP A 304 12.76 21.41 -21.47
C ASP A 304 13.58 20.11 -21.63
N ALA A 305 12.91 18.94 -21.66
CA ALA A 305 13.55 17.66 -21.94
C ALA A 305 13.82 17.42 -23.46
N VAL A 306 13.19 18.21 -24.36
CA VAL A 306 13.28 18.00 -25.82
C VAL A 306 14.72 17.88 -26.32
N PRO A 307 15.67 18.73 -25.95
CA PRO A 307 17.05 18.60 -26.46
C PRO A 307 17.67 17.23 -26.12
N SER A 308 17.48 16.71 -24.91
CA SER A 308 18.01 15.42 -24.49
C SER A 308 17.28 14.24 -25.16
N LEU A 309 15.97 14.37 -25.38
CA LEU A 309 15.18 13.37 -26.11
C LEU A 309 15.58 13.29 -27.58
N LEU A 310 15.79 14.44 -28.27
CA LEU A 310 16.23 14.47 -29.65
C LEU A 310 17.63 13.85 -29.83
N ALA A 311 18.54 14.07 -28.89
CA ALA A 311 19.83 13.41 -28.87
C ALA A 311 19.72 11.88 -28.75
N THR A 312 18.70 11.38 -28.06
CA THR A 312 18.47 9.96 -27.84
C THR A 312 17.87 9.23 -29.04
N LEU A 313 17.29 9.93 -30.02
CA LEU A 313 16.73 9.32 -31.24
C LEU A 313 17.79 8.58 -32.12
N THR A 314 19.08 8.86 -31.95
CA THR A 314 20.19 8.19 -32.61
C THR A 314 20.90 7.14 -31.75
N HIS A 315 20.34 6.81 -30.59
CA HIS A 315 20.91 5.81 -29.68
C HIS A 315 20.86 4.40 -30.30
N ASP A 316 21.87 3.56 -30.06
CA ASP A 316 21.92 2.19 -30.60
C ASP A 316 20.79 1.28 -30.07
N ASP A 317 20.38 1.49 -28.84
CA ASP A 317 19.30 0.73 -28.21
C ASP A 317 17.92 1.16 -28.69
N LEU A 318 17.12 0.18 -29.15
CA LEU A 318 15.79 0.40 -29.72
C LEU A 318 14.80 0.91 -28.64
N PHE A 319 14.89 0.43 -27.41
CA PHE A 319 13.99 0.89 -26.32
C PHE A 319 14.23 2.35 -25.99
N ALA A 320 15.50 2.80 -26.05
CA ALA A 320 15.85 4.20 -25.82
C ALA A 320 15.25 5.09 -26.90
N ARG A 321 15.41 4.71 -28.20
CA ARG A 321 14.86 5.48 -29.34
C ARG A 321 13.33 5.55 -29.26
N ASN A 322 12.67 4.39 -29.10
CA ASN A 322 11.22 4.34 -29.03
C ASN A 322 10.71 5.13 -27.80
N GLY A 323 11.35 4.97 -26.65
CA GLY A 323 10.99 5.69 -25.44
C GLY A 323 11.12 7.20 -25.57
N ALA A 324 12.14 7.68 -26.27
CA ALA A 324 12.33 9.10 -26.57
C ALA A 324 11.22 9.63 -27.52
N ALA A 325 10.89 8.88 -28.59
CA ALA A 325 9.82 9.24 -29.51
C ALA A 325 8.44 9.29 -28.80
N GLU A 326 8.14 8.29 -27.95
CA GLU A 326 6.91 8.27 -27.14
C GLU A 326 6.82 9.49 -26.23
N VAL A 327 7.89 9.85 -25.51
CA VAL A 327 7.89 11.03 -24.65
C VAL A 327 7.72 12.31 -25.45
N LEU A 328 8.39 12.46 -26.60
CA LEU A 328 8.22 13.62 -27.48
C LEU A 328 6.76 13.76 -27.96
N GLN A 329 6.08 12.64 -28.24
CA GLN A 329 4.65 12.63 -28.57
C GLN A 329 3.80 13.04 -27.37
N ASP A 330 4.06 12.47 -26.19
CA ASP A 330 3.27 12.70 -24.99
C ASP A 330 3.32 14.15 -24.49
N ILE A 331 4.47 14.83 -24.67
CA ILE A 331 4.61 16.27 -24.35
C ILE A 331 4.10 17.19 -25.47
N GLY A 332 3.54 16.64 -26.56
CA GLY A 332 2.94 17.39 -27.65
C GLY A 332 3.94 17.95 -28.69
N PHE A 333 5.23 17.64 -28.56
CA PHE A 333 6.25 18.15 -29.49
C PHE A 333 6.07 17.62 -30.91
N VAL A 334 5.70 16.35 -31.07
CA VAL A 334 5.44 15.74 -32.38
C VAL A 334 4.23 16.36 -33.05
N ASP A 335 3.15 16.60 -32.31
CA ASP A 335 1.94 17.24 -32.80
C ASP A 335 2.24 18.66 -33.28
N PHE A 336 2.97 19.42 -32.46
CA PHE A 336 3.38 20.78 -32.80
C PHE A 336 4.22 20.80 -34.10
N LEU A 337 5.24 19.92 -34.16
CA LEU A 337 6.14 19.87 -35.32
C LEU A 337 5.41 19.45 -36.59
N ALA A 338 4.49 18.49 -36.51
CA ALA A 338 3.73 17.99 -37.65
C ALA A 338 2.73 19.02 -38.21
N LEU A 339 2.14 19.85 -37.34
CA LEU A 339 1.25 20.94 -37.77
C LEU A 339 2.00 22.14 -38.32
N ASP A 340 3.16 22.48 -37.76
CA ASP A 340 3.98 23.62 -38.19
C ASP A 340 4.78 23.28 -39.48
N ASN A 341 5.40 22.12 -39.54
CA ASN A 341 6.20 21.68 -40.68
C ASN A 341 6.06 20.16 -40.98
N PRO A 342 4.98 19.75 -41.67
CA PRO A 342 4.69 18.34 -41.97
C PRO A 342 5.78 17.56 -42.74
N ARG A 343 6.69 18.27 -43.39
CA ARG A 343 7.82 17.68 -44.13
C ARG A 343 9.16 17.86 -43.44
N SER A 344 9.15 18.10 -42.15
CA SER A 344 10.38 18.25 -41.36
C SER A 344 11.21 16.95 -41.37
N PRO A 345 12.50 16.99 -41.72
CA PRO A 345 13.39 15.82 -41.58
C PRO A 345 13.50 15.33 -40.15
N LEU A 346 13.25 16.21 -39.15
CA LEU A 346 13.23 15.85 -37.74
C LEU A 346 12.02 14.99 -37.43
N LEU A 347 10.85 15.28 -38.01
CA LEU A 347 9.62 14.51 -37.84
C LEU A 347 9.84 13.08 -38.37
N GLU A 348 10.44 12.91 -39.56
CA GLU A 348 10.75 11.58 -40.10
C GLU A 348 11.69 10.80 -39.15
N ARG A 349 12.72 11.46 -38.63
CA ARG A 349 13.63 10.82 -37.64
C ARG A 349 12.90 10.37 -36.38
N ILE A 350 11.89 11.12 -35.90
CA ILE A 350 11.08 10.72 -34.73
C ILE A 350 10.22 9.52 -35.09
N TYR A 351 9.60 9.49 -36.28
CA TYR A 351 8.81 8.35 -36.76
C TYR A 351 9.66 7.08 -36.91
N ASP A 352 10.83 7.19 -37.53
CA ASP A 352 11.79 6.09 -37.68
C ASP A 352 12.20 5.52 -36.29
N ALA A 353 12.43 6.40 -35.32
CA ALA A 353 12.80 6.03 -33.95
C ALA A 353 11.66 5.33 -33.19
N GLY A 354 10.43 5.78 -33.40
CA GLY A 354 9.23 5.22 -32.74
C GLY A 354 8.71 3.93 -33.41
N GLY A 355 9.05 3.72 -34.69
CA GLY A 355 8.62 2.58 -35.50
C GLY A 355 7.21 2.72 -36.07
N GLU A 356 6.84 1.78 -36.94
CA GLU A 356 5.61 1.84 -37.78
C GLU A 356 4.33 2.10 -36.98
N ARG A 357 4.12 1.37 -35.90
CA ARG A 357 2.90 1.55 -35.07
C ARG A 357 2.82 2.92 -34.41
N PHE A 358 3.97 3.46 -34.00
CA PHE A 358 4.04 4.79 -33.41
C PHE A 358 3.72 5.83 -34.48
N GLU A 359 4.31 5.72 -35.69
CA GLU A 359 4.07 6.61 -36.81
C GLU A 359 2.60 6.65 -37.20
N GLU A 360 1.97 5.48 -37.38
CA GLU A 360 0.53 5.38 -37.70
C GLU A 360 -0.33 6.11 -36.65
N ALA A 361 -0.07 5.86 -35.36
CA ALA A 361 -0.80 6.49 -34.27
C ALA A 361 -0.60 8.01 -34.23
N ALA A 362 0.63 8.47 -34.40
CA ALA A 362 0.97 9.88 -34.40
C ALA A 362 0.33 10.61 -35.58
N ARG A 363 0.39 10.05 -36.80
CA ARG A 363 -0.24 10.62 -38.00
C ARG A 363 -1.76 10.70 -37.86
N ALA A 364 -2.40 9.65 -37.30
CA ALA A 364 -3.85 9.65 -37.05
C ALA A 364 -4.24 10.75 -36.04
N ARG A 365 -3.46 10.92 -34.99
CA ARG A 365 -3.68 11.98 -33.98
C ARG A 365 -3.55 13.38 -34.58
N VAL A 366 -2.52 13.65 -35.38
CA VAL A 366 -2.32 14.93 -36.06
C VAL A 366 -3.49 15.23 -37.02
N ALA A 367 -3.97 14.23 -37.77
CA ALA A 367 -5.14 14.40 -38.65
C ALA A 367 -6.41 14.77 -37.88
N SER A 368 -6.62 14.18 -36.70
CA SER A 368 -7.74 14.55 -35.81
C SER A 368 -7.63 16.01 -35.35
N LEU A 369 -6.45 16.41 -34.85
CA LEU A 369 -6.20 17.78 -34.38
C LEU A 369 -6.40 18.81 -35.49
N ALA A 370 -5.89 18.55 -36.70
CA ALA A 370 -6.10 19.43 -37.85
C ALA A 370 -7.59 19.58 -38.20
N SER A 371 -8.38 18.49 -38.13
CA SER A 371 -9.82 18.53 -38.39
C SER A 371 -10.59 19.30 -37.33
N GLU A 372 -10.17 19.26 -36.07
CA GLU A 372 -10.76 20.04 -34.98
C GLU A 372 -10.48 21.54 -35.12
N GLN A 373 -9.25 21.92 -35.51
CA GLN A 373 -8.92 23.32 -35.79
C GLN A 373 -9.76 23.91 -36.93
N VAL A 374 -9.97 23.16 -38.00
CA VAL A 374 -10.85 23.57 -39.11
C VAL A 374 -12.30 23.75 -38.70
N ARG A 375 -12.78 22.94 -37.75
CA ARG A 375 -14.17 23.08 -37.23
C ARG A 375 -14.35 24.22 -36.27
N ALA A 376 -13.27 24.65 -35.60
CA ALA A 376 -13.29 25.74 -34.62
C ALA A 376 -13.07 27.13 -35.24
N ALA A 377 -12.53 27.20 -36.45
CA ALA A 377 -12.32 28.41 -37.26
C ALA A 377 -13.55 28.73 -38.13
#